data_4ed3c303d2cf70b9294bada2c66f769d
#
_entry.id   4ed3c303d2cf70b9294bada2c66f769d
#
_cell.length_a   1.000
_cell.length_b   1.000
_cell.length_c   1.000
_cell.angle_alpha   90.00
_cell.angle_beta   90.00
_cell.angle_gamma   90.00
#
_symmetry.space_group_name_H-M   'P 1'
#
loop_
_entity.id
_entity.type
_entity.pdbx_description
1 polymer ?
#
loop_
_entity_poly.entity_id
_entity_poly.type
_entity_poly.pdbx_seq_one_letter_code
_entity_poly.pdbx_strand_id
1 'polypeptide(L)'
;MSLDFEGKDRLIKRIDAAIDGDCPFEITTCLRRALVECIADPGIRLPDEVFEPIPGHYARREVFTCPNKGYSMIAMTWGPGQGTPIHDHAGMWCVEGVWSGCIEVVSYQLVEERGERYRFEDVGTIVAGCGSAGSLIPPHEYHT
;
A
#
# COMPACT_ATOMS: atom_id res chain seq x y z
N MET A 1 -16.25 6.44 -4.99
CA MET A 1 -15.97 7.60 -5.86
C MET A 1 -14.47 7.86 -5.85
N SER A 2 -13.83 7.90 -7.00
CA SER A 2 -12.39 8.16 -7.08
C SER A 2 -12.08 9.63 -6.84
N LEU A 3 -10.92 9.89 -6.26
CA LEU A 3 -10.44 11.25 -6.01
C LEU A 3 -10.01 11.94 -7.31
N ASP A 4 -10.17 13.24 -7.36
CA ASP A 4 -9.64 14.07 -8.44
C ASP A 4 -8.56 15.02 -7.89
N PHE A 5 -7.42 15.14 -8.60
CA PHE A 5 -6.30 15.95 -8.15
C PHE A 5 -5.30 16.24 -9.26
N GLU A 6 -4.43 17.22 -9.03
CA GLU A 6 -3.37 17.58 -9.97
C GLU A 6 -2.38 16.44 -10.15
N GLY A 7 -2.09 16.08 -11.40
CA GLY A 7 -1.16 15.02 -11.74
C GLY A 7 -1.73 13.59 -11.67
N LYS A 8 -3.02 13.43 -11.45
CA LYS A 8 -3.67 12.11 -11.40
C LYS A 8 -3.40 11.28 -12.65
N ASP A 9 -3.54 11.87 -13.83
CA ASP A 9 -3.30 11.17 -15.10
C ASP A 9 -1.85 10.70 -15.21
N ARG A 10 -0.91 11.49 -14.74
CA ARG A 10 0.51 11.13 -14.69
C ARG A 10 0.77 9.96 -13.75
N LEU A 11 0.16 9.98 -12.58
CA LEU A 11 0.23 8.88 -11.62
C LEU A 11 -0.30 7.59 -12.24
N ILE A 12 -1.50 7.62 -12.80
CA ILE A 12 -2.15 6.46 -13.43
C ILE A 12 -1.28 5.92 -14.57
N LYS A 13 -0.74 6.78 -15.41
CA LYS A 13 0.11 6.39 -16.54
C LYS A 13 1.36 5.65 -16.10
N ARG A 14 2.03 6.13 -15.06
CA ARG A 14 3.21 5.46 -14.49
C ARG A 14 2.89 4.12 -13.86
N ILE A 15 1.78 4.03 -13.13
CA ILE A 15 1.33 2.78 -12.52
C ILE A 15 0.94 1.76 -13.59
N ASP A 16 0.17 2.16 -14.60
CA ASP A 16 -0.21 1.30 -15.72
C ASP A 16 1.00 0.71 -16.45
N ALA A 17 2.02 1.52 -16.69
CA ALA A 17 3.24 1.06 -17.33
C ALA A 17 4.01 0.05 -16.48
N ALA A 18 4.00 0.22 -15.15
CA ALA A 18 4.68 -0.69 -14.24
C ALA A 18 3.99 -2.06 -14.10
N ILE A 19 2.68 -2.11 -14.33
CA ILE A 19 1.87 -3.33 -14.19
C ILE A 19 1.96 -4.26 -15.41
N ASP A 20 2.52 -3.82 -16.51
CA ASP A 20 2.64 -4.60 -17.76
C ASP A 20 3.69 -5.73 -17.72
N GLY A 21 4.24 -6.07 -16.56
CA GLY A 21 5.19 -7.17 -16.39
C GLY A 21 4.56 -8.55 -16.47
N ASP A 22 5.42 -9.58 -16.61
CA ASP A 22 4.99 -10.98 -16.84
C ASP A 22 4.77 -11.77 -15.54
N CYS A 23 5.32 -11.33 -14.41
CA CYS A 23 5.18 -12.03 -13.14
C CYS A 23 5.05 -11.07 -11.95
N PRO A 24 4.48 -11.53 -10.81
CA PRO A 24 4.30 -10.68 -9.63
C PRO A 24 5.56 -10.02 -9.12
N PHE A 25 6.70 -10.71 -9.14
CA PHE A 25 7.98 -10.14 -8.71
C PHE A 25 8.42 -8.96 -9.59
N GLU A 26 8.33 -9.11 -10.89
CA GLU A 26 8.66 -8.07 -11.86
C GLU A 26 7.71 -6.87 -11.73
N ILE A 27 6.40 -7.13 -11.68
CA ILE A 27 5.37 -6.11 -11.51
C ILE A 27 5.62 -5.31 -10.23
N THR A 28 5.80 -5.96 -9.10
CA THR A 28 5.99 -5.29 -7.81
C THR A 28 7.29 -4.51 -7.74
N THR A 29 8.35 -5.00 -8.37
CA THR A 29 9.64 -4.29 -8.46
C THR A 29 9.52 -3.00 -9.26
N CYS A 30 8.88 -3.06 -10.43
CA CYS A 30 8.63 -1.89 -11.26
C CYS A 30 7.67 -0.91 -10.58
N LEU A 31 6.66 -1.43 -9.93
CA LEU A 31 5.65 -0.62 -9.25
C LEU A 31 6.20 0.12 -8.03
N ARG A 32 7.07 -0.52 -7.25
CA ARG A 32 7.78 0.16 -6.15
C ARG A 32 8.58 1.35 -6.65
N ARG A 33 9.33 1.16 -7.74
CA ARG A 33 10.11 2.23 -8.37
C ARG A 33 9.20 3.36 -8.86
N ALA A 34 8.12 3.01 -9.54
CA ALA A 34 7.14 3.98 -10.04
C ALA A 34 6.51 4.79 -8.90
N LEU A 35 6.16 4.15 -7.78
CA LEU A 35 5.62 4.85 -6.61
C LEU A 35 6.62 5.82 -6.00
N VAL A 36 7.87 5.42 -5.84
CA VAL A 36 8.93 6.32 -5.34
C VAL A 36 9.05 7.56 -6.23
N GLU A 37 9.05 7.38 -7.53
CA GLU A 37 9.11 8.47 -8.50
C GLU A 37 7.88 9.38 -8.43
N CYS A 38 6.68 8.80 -8.28
CA CYS A 38 5.44 9.56 -8.15
C CYS A 38 5.38 10.38 -6.85
N ILE A 39 5.83 9.79 -5.74
CA ILE A 39 5.88 10.49 -4.45
C ILE A 39 6.82 11.70 -4.52
N ALA A 40 7.94 11.57 -5.23
CA ALA A 40 8.92 12.64 -5.41
C ALA A 40 8.52 13.69 -6.46
N ASP A 41 7.50 13.43 -7.25
CA ASP A 41 7.07 14.33 -8.33
C ASP A 41 6.20 15.47 -7.79
N PRO A 42 6.68 16.73 -7.82
CA PRO A 42 5.90 17.86 -7.30
C PRO A 42 4.66 18.18 -8.14
N GLY A 43 4.55 17.61 -9.35
CA GLY A 43 3.37 17.74 -10.22
C GLY A 43 2.25 16.74 -9.89
N ILE A 44 2.47 15.83 -8.95
CA ILE A 44 1.45 14.91 -8.44
C ILE A 44 1.09 15.34 -7.02
N ARG A 45 -0.08 15.93 -6.88
CA ARG A 45 -0.54 16.54 -5.62
C ARG A 45 -1.85 15.92 -5.16
N LEU A 46 -1.76 14.99 -4.22
CA LEU A 46 -2.96 14.40 -3.61
C LEU A 46 -3.78 15.49 -2.91
N PRO A 47 -5.11 15.39 -2.88
CA PRO A 47 -5.95 16.35 -2.16
C PRO A 47 -5.59 16.40 -0.68
N ASP A 48 -5.69 17.59 -0.06
CA ASP A 48 -5.38 17.78 1.36
C ASP A 48 -6.19 16.85 2.25
N GLU A 49 -7.43 16.57 1.91
CA GLU A 49 -8.31 15.65 2.66
C GLU A 49 -7.73 14.23 2.83
N VAL A 50 -6.86 13.79 1.91
CA VAL A 50 -6.22 12.47 1.99
C VAL A 50 -5.31 12.37 3.21
N PHE A 51 -4.71 13.48 3.62
CA PHE A 51 -3.77 13.55 4.74
C PHE A 51 -4.45 13.72 6.10
N GLU A 52 -5.78 13.86 6.12
CA GLU A 52 -6.55 14.03 7.34
C GLU A 52 -6.91 12.69 7.97
N PRO A 53 -6.41 12.40 9.20
CA PRO A 53 -6.83 11.20 9.91
C PRO A 53 -8.29 11.37 10.39
N ILE A 54 -8.95 10.23 10.63
CA ILE A 54 -10.26 10.21 11.26
C ILE A 54 -10.17 9.61 12.66
N PRO A 55 -11.03 10.06 13.61
CA PRO A 55 -11.02 9.51 14.97
C PRO A 55 -11.43 8.04 14.99
N GLY A 56 -10.73 7.23 15.80
CA GLY A 56 -11.10 5.87 16.13
C GLY A 56 -10.77 4.79 15.10
N HIS A 57 -10.37 5.18 13.88
CA HIS A 57 -10.04 4.24 12.82
C HIS A 57 -9.15 4.90 11.76
N TYR A 58 -8.32 4.12 11.07
CA TYR A 58 -7.59 4.67 9.91
C TYR A 58 -8.57 5.07 8.79
N ALA A 59 -8.23 6.11 8.05
CA ALA A 59 -8.99 6.54 6.89
C ALA A 59 -8.59 5.72 5.66
N ARG A 60 -9.57 5.30 4.87
CA ARG A 60 -9.37 4.55 3.63
C ARG A 60 -10.14 5.23 2.51
N ARG A 61 -9.42 5.78 1.54
CA ARG A 61 -10.00 6.54 0.43
C ARG A 61 -9.55 5.96 -0.89
N GLU A 62 -10.50 5.73 -1.79
CA GLU A 62 -10.18 5.26 -3.14
C GLU A 62 -9.57 6.38 -3.97
N VAL A 63 -8.36 6.17 -4.47
CA VAL A 63 -7.71 7.10 -5.41
C VAL A 63 -8.17 6.79 -6.83
N PHE A 64 -8.09 5.52 -7.23
CA PHE A 64 -8.46 5.08 -8.56
C PHE A 64 -8.62 3.56 -8.59
N THR A 65 -9.55 3.08 -9.40
CA THR A 65 -9.68 1.66 -9.73
C THR A 65 -9.64 1.51 -11.25
N CYS A 66 -8.72 0.68 -11.75
CA CYS A 66 -8.56 0.44 -13.17
C CYS A 66 -9.47 -0.70 -13.62
N PRO A 67 -10.49 -0.43 -14.45
CA PRO A 67 -11.42 -1.48 -14.90
C PRO A 67 -10.75 -2.48 -15.85
N ASN A 68 -9.72 -2.07 -16.58
CA ASN A 68 -9.08 -2.90 -17.60
C ASN A 68 -7.98 -3.80 -17.05
N LYS A 69 -7.23 -3.34 -16.05
CA LYS A 69 -6.08 -4.06 -15.47
C LYS A 69 -6.37 -4.67 -14.10
N GLY A 70 -7.52 -4.38 -13.52
CA GLY A 70 -8.00 -5.02 -12.29
C GLY A 70 -7.28 -4.62 -11.01
N TYR A 71 -6.54 -3.51 -10.98
CA TYR A 71 -5.93 -3.01 -9.77
C TYR A 71 -6.71 -1.83 -9.17
N SER A 72 -6.52 -1.63 -7.88
CA SER A 72 -7.02 -0.45 -7.17
C SER A 72 -5.89 0.28 -6.46
N MET A 73 -5.94 1.60 -6.46
CA MET A 73 -5.11 2.47 -5.65
C MET A 73 -5.94 3.04 -4.51
N ILE A 74 -5.46 2.82 -3.29
CA ILE A 74 -6.13 3.24 -2.07
C ILE A 74 -5.17 4.11 -1.27
N ALA A 75 -5.63 5.27 -0.83
CA ALA A 75 -4.92 6.09 0.14
C ALA A 75 -5.38 5.72 1.54
N MET A 76 -4.43 5.31 2.37
CA MET A 76 -4.68 4.99 3.78
C MET A 76 -3.97 5.98 4.67
N THR A 77 -4.68 6.52 5.65
CA THR A 77 -4.15 7.52 6.56
C THR A 77 -4.43 7.13 8.00
N TRP A 78 -3.37 7.05 8.78
CA TRP A 78 -3.43 6.72 10.21
C TRP A 78 -3.12 7.96 11.03
N GLY A 79 -3.91 8.20 12.05
CA GLY A 79 -3.54 9.09 13.14
C GLY A 79 -2.53 8.42 14.07
N PRO A 80 -1.88 9.17 14.97
CA PRO A 80 -0.94 8.61 15.93
C PRO A 80 -1.56 7.46 16.74
N GLY A 81 -0.85 6.33 16.81
CA GLY A 81 -1.29 5.15 17.54
C GLY A 81 -2.37 4.30 16.85
N GLN A 82 -2.88 4.70 15.70
CA GLN A 82 -3.78 3.87 14.90
C GLN A 82 -3.01 2.80 14.14
N GLY A 83 -3.65 1.66 13.90
CA GLY A 83 -3.05 0.54 13.15
C GLY A 83 -4.10 -0.37 12.55
N THR A 84 -3.64 -1.45 11.94
CA THR A 84 -4.48 -2.53 11.41
C THR A 84 -4.26 -3.81 12.19
N PRO A 85 -5.24 -4.73 12.24
CA PRO A 85 -4.98 -6.10 12.67
C PRO A 85 -4.01 -6.80 11.72
N ILE A 86 -3.45 -7.94 12.16
CA ILE A 86 -2.67 -8.81 11.28
C ILE A 86 -3.57 -9.25 10.13
N HIS A 87 -3.12 -9.05 8.90
CA HIS A 87 -3.88 -9.38 7.70
C HIS A 87 -2.97 -9.78 6.55
N ASP A 88 -3.57 -10.34 5.51
CA ASP A 88 -2.96 -10.56 4.20
C ASP A 88 -3.77 -9.84 3.12
N HIS A 89 -3.48 -10.11 1.86
CA HIS A 89 -4.19 -9.54 0.72
C HIS A 89 -4.85 -10.62 -0.14
N ALA A 90 -5.35 -11.69 0.49
CA ALA A 90 -6.09 -12.77 -0.16
C ALA A 90 -5.35 -13.42 -1.34
N GLY A 91 -4.03 -13.65 -1.20
CA GLY A 91 -3.19 -14.24 -2.23
C GLY A 91 -2.78 -13.31 -3.35
N MET A 92 -3.18 -12.03 -3.30
CA MET A 92 -2.77 -11.01 -4.25
C MET A 92 -1.51 -10.27 -3.76
N TRP A 93 -0.73 -9.75 -4.68
CA TRP A 93 0.37 -8.87 -4.32
C TRP A 93 -0.15 -7.48 -3.90
N CYS A 94 0.63 -6.81 -3.08
CA CYS A 94 0.37 -5.42 -2.67
C CYS A 94 1.68 -4.63 -2.71
N VAL A 95 1.60 -3.39 -3.14
CA VAL A 95 2.72 -2.43 -3.08
C VAL A 95 2.24 -1.18 -2.36
N GLU A 96 3.03 -0.72 -1.41
CA GLU A 96 2.71 0.42 -0.57
C GLU A 96 3.79 1.48 -0.70
N GLY A 97 3.38 2.74 -0.83
CA GLY A 97 4.26 3.90 -0.81
C GLY A 97 3.88 4.85 0.31
N VAL A 98 4.87 5.40 1.00
CA VAL A 98 4.65 6.35 2.09
C VAL A 98 4.71 7.77 1.54
N TRP A 99 3.57 8.43 1.48
CA TRP A 99 3.42 9.77 0.92
C TRP A 99 3.72 10.88 1.93
N SER A 100 3.44 10.64 3.20
CA SER A 100 3.67 11.60 4.29
C SER A 100 3.91 10.88 5.61
N GLY A 101 4.76 11.42 6.45
CA GLY A 101 5.06 10.88 7.76
C GLY A 101 5.88 9.61 7.72
N CYS A 102 5.66 8.76 8.70
CA CYS A 102 6.26 7.41 8.75
C CYS A 102 5.27 6.41 9.33
N ILE A 103 5.41 5.16 8.90
CA ILE A 103 4.63 4.04 9.40
C ILE A 103 5.57 2.94 9.92
N GLU A 104 5.11 2.23 10.93
CA GLU A 104 5.76 1.01 11.40
C GLU A 104 5.05 -0.19 10.77
N VAL A 105 5.81 -1.03 10.09
CA VAL A 105 5.30 -2.26 9.47
C VAL A 105 5.88 -3.46 10.20
N VAL A 106 5.02 -4.26 10.81
CA VAL A 106 5.41 -5.50 11.49
C VAL A 106 5.02 -6.67 10.60
N SER A 107 5.99 -7.49 10.23
CA SER A 107 5.77 -8.69 9.44
C SER A 107 5.59 -9.90 10.36
N TYR A 108 4.67 -10.78 9.99
CA TYR A 108 4.32 -11.97 10.77
C TYR A 108 4.40 -13.22 9.94
N GLN A 109 4.72 -14.33 10.61
CA GLN A 109 4.66 -15.67 10.05
C GLN A 109 3.55 -16.46 10.75
N LEU A 110 2.68 -17.09 9.96
CA LEU A 110 1.72 -18.04 10.48
C LEU A 110 2.45 -19.32 10.89
N VAL A 111 2.40 -19.67 12.18
CA VAL A 111 3.11 -20.84 12.71
C VAL A 111 2.19 -21.98 13.12
N GLU A 112 0.93 -21.70 13.37
CA GLU A 112 -0.07 -22.71 13.76
C GLU A 112 -1.47 -22.31 13.33
N GLU A 113 -2.21 -23.28 12.83
CA GLU A 113 -3.63 -23.16 12.48
C GLU A 113 -4.39 -24.29 13.13
N ARG A 114 -5.38 -23.96 13.98
CA ARG A 114 -6.27 -24.91 14.66
C ARG A 114 -7.72 -24.47 14.53
N GLY A 115 -8.43 -25.04 13.56
CA GLY A 115 -9.80 -24.63 13.26
C GLY A 115 -9.87 -23.16 12.88
N GLU A 116 -10.55 -22.35 13.71
CA GLU A 116 -10.67 -20.89 13.52
C GLU A 116 -9.60 -20.08 14.29
N ARG A 117 -8.63 -20.75 14.90
CA ARG A 117 -7.54 -20.12 15.66
C ARG A 117 -6.24 -20.17 14.90
N TYR A 118 -5.55 -19.04 14.83
CA TYR A 118 -4.29 -18.86 14.15
C TYR A 118 -3.27 -18.28 15.11
N ARG A 119 -2.05 -18.82 15.07
CA ARG A 119 -0.93 -18.27 15.84
C ARG A 119 0.11 -17.71 14.89
N PHE A 120 0.47 -16.46 15.12
CA PHE A 120 1.49 -15.74 14.36
C PHE A 120 2.70 -15.43 15.24
N GLU A 121 3.86 -15.39 14.61
CA GLU A 121 5.10 -14.89 15.23
C GLU A 121 5.57 -13.66 14.48
N ASP A 122 6.01 -12.64 15.24
CA ASP A 122 6.68 -11.46 14.71
C ASP A 122 8.03 -11.88 14.12
N VAL A 123 8.26 -11.60 12.85
CA VAL A 123 9.50 -11.92 12.14
C VAL A 123 10.29 -10.67 11.73
N GLY A 124 9.85 -9.50 12.10
CA GLY A 124 10.59 -8.27 11.87
C GLY A 124 9.71 -7.03 11.82
N THR A 125 10.29 -5.92 12.22
CA THR A 125 9.67 -4.60 12.20
C THR A 125 10.56 -3.65 11.41
N ILE A 126 9.95 -2.88 10.52
CA ILE A 126 10.61 -1.77 9.83
C ILE A 126 9.82 -0.48 10.04
N VAL A 127 10.54 0.64 10.04
CA VAL A 127 9.93 1.97 10.00
C VAL A 127 10.13 2.52 8.59
N ALA A 128 9.03 2.75 7.87
CA ALA A 128 9.05 3.27 6.52
C ALA A 128 8.71 4.77 6.55
N GLY A 129 9.62 5.60 6.07
CA GLY A 129 9.46 7.05 6.01
C GLY A 129 8.91 7.54 4.67
N CYS A 130 8.55 8.82 4.63
CA CYS A 130 8.09 9.50 3.41
C CYS A 130 9.07 9.30 2.25
N GLY A 131 8.56 8.95 1.09
CA GLY A 131 9.34 8.71 -0.13
C GLY A 131 9.74 7.25 -0.35
N SER A 132 9.49 6.35 0.61
CA SER A 132 9.80 4.93 0.48
C SER A 132 8.62 4.12 -0.05
N ALA A 133 8.91 2.95 -0.61
CA ALA A 133 7.90 1.99 -1.05
C ALA A 133 8.35 0.56 -0.75
N GLY A 134 7.40 -0.30 -0.44
CA GLY A 134 7.61 -1.71 -0.16
C GLY A 134 6.58 -2.59 -0.86
N SER A 135 6.87 -3.88 -0.96
CA SER A 135 5.98 -4.87 -1.58
C SER A 135 5.74 -6.06 -0.68
N LEU A 136 4.55 -6.62 -0.79
CA LEU A 136 4.10 -7.82 -0.11
C LEU A 136 3.68 -8.83 -1.17
N ILE A 137 4.37 -9.96 -1.19
CA ILE A 137 4.15 -11.01 -2.19
C ILE A 137 3.84 -12.31 -1.47
N PRO A 138 2.74 -13.01 -1.80
CA PRO A 138 2.45 -14.32 -1.20
C PRO A 138 3.61 -15.30 -1.37
N PRO A 139 3.88 -16.18 -0.38
CA PRO A 139 3.12 -16.40 0.85
C PRO A 139 3.57 -15.57 2.06
N HIS A 140 4.44 -14.60 1.91
CA HIS A 140 5.04 -13.82 3.01
C HIS A 140 4.41 -12.43 3.15
N GLU A 141 3.07 -12.40 3.25
CA GLU A 141 2.30 -11.16 3.20
C GLU A 141 1.58 -10.79 4.50
N TYR A 142 1.67 -11.60 5.56
CA TYR A 142 1.03 -11.24 6.83
C TYR A 142 1.75 -10.09 7.52
N HIS A 143 1.02 -9.03 7.81
CA HIS A 143 1.58 -7.82 8.43
C HIS A 143 0.52 -6.97 9.14
N THR A 144 0.98 -5.96 9.86
CA THR A 144 0.16 -4.87 10.40
C THR A 144 0.58 -3.55 9.81
#